data_0f0c5d4aaf1af29a0bd3237fcbe92f33
#
_entry.id   0f0c5d4aaf1af29a0bd3237fcbe92f33
#
_cell.length_a   1.000
_cell.length_b   1.000
_cell.length_c   1.000
_cell.angle_alpha   90.00
_cell.angle_beta   90.00
_cell.angle_gamma   90.00
#
_symmetry.space_group_name_H-M   'P 1'
#
loop_
_entity.id
_entity.type
_entity.pdbx_description
1 polymer ?
#
loop_
_entity_poly.entity_id
_entity_poly.type
_entity_poly.pdbx_seq_one_letter_code
_entity_poly.pdbx_strand_id
1 'polypeptide(L)'
;DPGLLTSIKSHLSDGHGPAHALWAAFEDFCAQLSAAGGYLAERVTDLRNVRDRAVAVMQGLPEPGVPSFDSPVILVAEDLAPADTATLNPELVRGLITAAGGPTSHTAILASQIGIPAVVRCSEARDIEDGTPLALDGVTGTVLVEPDEASVSELTERANRRAEVLASAPDGDATLSDGERILVLANIGNPSDAPTAKKKGAEGVGLFRTEFLFLDRQDAPTIDEQTEAYATVLKTFDEGAKVVFRTLDAGADKPLAFADLGAEENPALGRRGLRLSQVRTDLIDAQLEALAKAAEQTGRDPYVMAPMVATKAEAEWFSSRARAAGIKTVGIMVEVPSTALRSSQVLESVDFASIGTNDLTQYAMAADRLQGELAELLTPWQPAVIQLVKATCDGAGERLIGVCGEAAGDPLLALVLVGVGVRSLSMAAGKITAVKAALSRHNLEQCRRIADAALAACSPEEARTAALKLADPSVEVLVS
;
A
#
# COMPACT_ATOMS: atom_id res chain seq x y z
N ASP A 1 0.24 -11.23 -28.91
CA ASP A 1 0.56 -12.61 -28.44
C ASP A 1 0.39 -13.60 -29.59
N PRO A 2 1.37 -14.50 -29.87
CA PRO A 2 1.29 -15.51 -30.96
C PRO A 2 0.16 -16.53 -30.77
N GLY A 3 -0.14 -16.90 -29.48
CA GLY A 3 -1.20 -17.85 -29.16
C GLY A 3 -2.58 -17.27 -29.49
N LEU A 4 -2.80 -16.00 -29.14
CA LEU A 4 -4.04 -15.28 -29.44
C LEU A 4 -4.26 -15.20 -30.97
N LEU A 5 -3.21 -14.87 -31.73
CA LEU A 5 -3.28 -14.84 -33.20
C LEU A 5 -3.60 -16.22 -33.80
N THR A 6 -3.11 -17.29 -33.19
CA THR A 6 -3.40 -18.67 -33.61
C THR A 6 -4.87 -19.01 -33.34
N SER A 7 -5.39 -18.67 -32.17
CA SER A 7 -6.81 -18.88 -31.81
C SER A 7 -7.74 -18.08 -32.72
N ILE A 8 -7.44 -16.80 -33.03
CA ILE A 8 -8.20 -16.00 -33.99
C ILE A 8 -8.28 -16.66 -35.37
N LYS A 9 -7.12 -17.16 -35.87
CA LYS A 9 -7.08 -17.85 -37.17
C LYS A 9 -7.89 -19.13 -37.17
N SER A 10 -7.91 -19.88 -36.08
CA SER A 10 -8.74 -21.08 -35.91
C SER A 10 -10.20 -20.73 -36.03
N HIS A 11 -10.69 -19.77 -35.25
CA HIS A 11 -12.08 -19.34 -35.30
C HIS A 11 -12.51 -18.80 -36.69
N LEU A 12 -11.61 -18.08 -37.39
CA LEU A 12 -11.85 -17.68 -38.77
C LEU A 12 -11.99 -18.87 -39.71
N SER A 13 -11.17 -19.90 -39.51
CA SER A 13 -11.24 -21.14 -40.33
C SER A 13 -12.52 -21.93 -40.09
N ASP A 14 -13.08 -21.83 -38.89
CA ASP A 14 -14.37 -22.42 -38.48
C ASP A 14 -15.58 -21.64 -39.00
N GLY A 15 -15.36 -20.58 -39.80
CA GLY A 15 -16.40 -19.79 -40.46
C GLY A 15 -16.95 -18.63 -39.66
N HIS A 16 -16.36 -18.28 -38.52
CA HIS A 16 -16.75 -17.08 -37.76
C HIS A 16 -16.34 -15.79 -38.48
N GLY A 17 -17.16 -14.77 -38.40
CA GLY A 17 -16.81 -13.44 -38.89
C GLY A 17 -15.66 -12.83 -38.08
N PRO A 18 -14.87 -11.87 -38.64
CA PRO A 18 -13.64 -11.38 -38.02
C PRO A 18 -13.81 -10.85 -36.58
N ALA A 19 -14.86 -10.06 -36.30
CA ALA A 19 -15.11 -9.54 -34.97
C ALA A 19 -15.48 -10.64 -33.97
N HIS A 20 -16.26 -11.63 -34.40
CA HIS A 20 -16.61 -12.79 -33.56
C HIS A 20 -15.42 -13.71 -33.31
N ALA A 21 -14.59 -13.94 -34.31
CA ALA A 21 -13.36 -14.74 -34.18
C ALA A 21 -12.39 -14.10 -33.18
N LEU A 22 -12.23 -12.78 -33.22
CA LEU A 22 -11.44 -12.04 -32.26
C LEU A 22 -12.03 -12.14 -30.85
N TRP A 23 -13.34 -11.91 -30.72
CA TRP A 23 -14.05 -11.99 -29.44
C TRP A 23 -13.91 -13.38 -28.80
N ALA A 24 -14.14 -14.45 -29.57
CA ALA A 24 -14.06 -15.81 -29.09
C ALA A 24 -12.62 -16.19 -28.65
N ALA A 25 -11.62 -15.79 -29.43
CA ALA A 25 -10.22 -16.05 -29.06
C ALA A 25 -9.82 -15.37 -27.74
N PHE A 26 -10.28 -14.14 -27.48
CA PHE A 26 -10.05 -13.49 -26.19
C PHE A 26 -10.77 -14.20 -25.04
N GLU A 27 -12.01 -14.67 -25.23
CA GLU A 27 -12.73 -15.43 -24.20
C GLU A 27 -12.07 -16.76 -23.88
N ASP A 28 -11.50 -17.47 -24.88
CA ASP A 28 -10.70 -18.67 -24.64
C ASP A 28 -9.50 -18.39 -23.74
N PHE A 29 -8.81 -17.26 -23.96
CA PHE A 29 -7.70 -16.81 -23.11
C PHE A 29 -8.18 -16.39 -21.72
N CYS A 30 -9.26 -15.66 -21.62
CA CYS A 30 -9.86 -15.28 -20.34
C CYS A 30 -10.24 -16.50 -19.49
N ALA A 31 -10.81 -17.54 -20.13
CA ALA A 31 -11.14 -18.78 -19.45
C ALA A 31 -9.89 -19.51 -18.92
N GLN A 32 -8.81 -19.53 -19.71
CA GLN A 32 -7.53 -20.12 -19.28
C GLN A 32 -6.91 -19.37 -18.09
N LEU A 33 -6.90 -18.04 -18.13
CA LEU A 33 -6.38 -17.22 -17.03
C LEU A 33 -7.24 -17.33 -15.76
N SER A 34 -8.58 -17.37 -15.92
CA SER A 34 -9.48 -17.62 -14.79
C SER A 34 -9.23 -18.99 -14.14
N ALA A 35 -9.02 -20.03 -14.95
CA ALA A 35 -8.74 -21.38 -14.47
C ALA A 35 -7.37 -21.49 -13.77
N ALA A 36 -6.40 -20.67 -14.17
CA ALA A 36 -5.07 -20.62 -13.55
C ALA A 36 -5.11 -19.96 -12.16
N GLY A 37 -6.13 -19.13 -11.87
CA GLY A 37 -6.32 -18.47 -10.58
C GLY A 37 -5.27 -17.39 -10.26
N GLY A 38 -5.34 -16.87 -9.01
CA GLY A 38 -4.37 -15.90 -8.50
C GLY A 38 -4.23 -14.65 -9.38
N TYR A 39 -3.02 -14.14 -9.50
CA TYR A 39 -2.69 -12.93 -10.29
C TYR A 39 -3.14 -12.99 -11.76
N LEU A 40 -3.14 -14.18 -12.38
CA LEU A 40 -3.58 -14.33 -13.76
C LEU A 40 -5.09 -14.13 -13.92
N ALA A 41 -5.89 -14.55 -12.95
CA ALA A 41 -7.33 -14.32 -12.94
C ALA A 41 -7.68 -12.83 -12.84
N GLU A 42 -6.88 -12.02 -12.15
CA GLU A 42 -7.06 -10.57 -12.06
C GLU A 42 -6.87 -9.85 -13.41
N ARG A 43 -6.11 -10.43 -14.33
CA ARG A 43 -5.86 -9.87 -15.67
C ARG A 43 -7.01 -10.09 -16.67
N VAL A 44 -8.02 -10.86 -16.31
CA VAL A 44 -9.16 -11.15 -17.19
C VAL A 44 -9.92 -9.87 -17.56
N THR A 45 -10.12 -8.96 -16.61
CA THR A 45 -10.77 -7.67 -16.86
C THR A 45 -10.00 -6.81 -17.85
N ASP A 46 -8.67 -6.75 -17.73
CA ASP A 46 -7.80 -6.03 -18.65
C ASP A 46 -7.92 -6.58 -20.08
N LEU A 47 -7.89 -7.92 -20.22
CA LEU A 47 -8.03 -8.57 -21.52
C LEU A 47 -9.39 -8.34 -22.15
N ARG A 48 -10.48 -8.40 -21.39
CA ARG A 48 -11.82 -8.09 -21.87
C ARG A 48 -11.93 -6.66 -22.36
N ASN A 49 -11.34 -5.71 -21.66
CA ASN A 49 -11.30 -4.31 -22.10
C ASN A 49 -10.57 -4.16 -23.44
N VAL A 50 -9.40 -4.80 -23.60
CA VAL A 50 -8.68 -4.78 -24.89
C VAL A 50 -9.50 -5.43 -26.00
N ARG A 51 -10.19 -6.55 -25.72
CA ARG A 51 -11.11 -7.22 -26.65
C ARG A 51 -12.20 -6.28 -27.12
N ASP A 52 -12.90 -5.64 -26.20
CA ASP A 52 -14.07 -4.81 -26.49
C ASP A 52 -13.68 -3.57 -27.32
N ARG A 53 -12.55 -2.96 -27.00
CA ARG A 53 -11.96 -1.89 -27.81
C ARG A 53 -11.61 -2.35 -29.23
N ALA A 54 -10.95 -3.49 -29.35
CA ALA A 54 -10.58 -4.03 -30.65
C ALA A 54 -11.81 -4.40 -31.50
N VAL A 55 -12.84 -4.99 -30.88
CA VAL A 55 -14.11 -5.30 -31.55
C VAL A 55 -14.83 -4.01 -31.99
N ALA A 56 -14.89 -2.98 -31.13
CA ALA A 56 -15.50 -1.69 -31.47
C ALA A 56 -14.81 -1.04 -32.66
N VAL A 57 -13.48 -0.99 -32.67
CA VAL A 57 -12.67 -0.46 -33.79
C VAL A 57 -12.97 -1.23 -35.08
N MET A 58 -13.04 -2.57 -35.04
CA MET A 58 -13.35 -3.41 -36.19
C MET A 58 -14.76 -3.18 -36.73
N GLN A 59 -15.68 -2.82 -35.88
CA GLN A 59 -17.09 -2.54 -36.26
C GLN A 59 -17.36 -1.07 -36.58
N GLY A 60 -16.37 -0.18 -36.46
CA GLY A 60 -16.55 1.26 -36.64
C GLY A 60 -17.42 1.91 -35.56
N LEU A 61 -17.51 1.29 -34.39
CA LEU A 61 -18.25 1.80 -33.25
C LEU A 61 -17.31 2.67 -32.37
N PRO A 62 -17.87 3.59 -31.56
CA PRO A 62 -17.09 4.27 -30.53
C PRO A 62 -16.40 3.25 -29.61
N GLU A 63 -15.17 3.57 -29.19
CA GLU A 63 -14.47 2.71 -28.23
C GLU A 63 -15.28 2.66 -26.92
N PRO A 64 -15.44 1.46 -26.32
CA PRO A 64 -16.02 1.35 -25.00
C PRO A 64 -15.13 2.03 -23.97
N GLY A 65 -15.72 2.64 -22.98
CA GLY A 65 -15.06 3.37 -21.94
C GLY A 65 -16.07 4.09 -21.08
N VAL A 66 -15.59 4.91 -20.13
CA VAL A 66 -16.48 5.73 -19.32
C VAL A 66 -17.14 6.78 -20.23
N PRO A 67 -18.49 6.88 -20.25
CA PRO A 67 -19.17 7.89 -21.05
C PRO A 67 -18.80 9.30 -20.59
N SER A 68 -18.94 10.27 -21.49
CA SER A 68 -18.85 11.69 -21.14
C SER A 68 -20.15 12.12 -20.43
N PHE A 69 -20.00 12.91 -19.37
CA PHE A 69 -21.11 13.43 -18.58
C PHE A 69 -21.24 14.94 -18.77
N ASP A 70 -22.48 15.44 -18.83
CA ASP A 70 -22.79 16.88 -18.91
C ASP A 70 -23.04 17.50 -17.53
N SER A 71 -23.17 16.70 -16.50
CA SER A 71 -23.41 17.12 -15.11
C SER A 71 -22.65 16.21 -14.13
N PRO A 72 -22.42 16.66 -12.88
CA PRO A 72 -21.78 15.84 -11.87
C PRO A 72 -22.55 14.56 -11.56
N VAL A 73 -21.85 13.42 -11.54
CA VAL A 73 -22.40 12.07 -11.30
C VAL A 73 -21.59 11.30 -10.26
N ILE A 74 -22.20 10.29 -9.69
CA ILE A 74 -21.53 9.16 -9.05
C ILE A 74 -21.53 8.02 -10.07
N LEU A 75 -20.34 7.57 -10.47
CA LEU A 75 -20.16 6.49 -11.42
C LEU A 75 -20.31 5.15 -10.71
N VAL A 76 -21.21 4.30 -11.22
CA VAL A 76 -21.40 2.93 -10.73
C VAL A 76 -20.97 1.96 -11.81
N ALA A 77 -20.13 0.99 -11.47
CA ALA A 77 -19.57 0.02 -12.40
C ALA A 77 -19.38 -1.36 -11.77
N GLU A 78 -19.25 -2.40 -12.60
CA GLU A 78 -18.82 -3.72 -12.11
C GLU A 78 -17.36 -3.63 -11.60
N ASP A 79 -16.48 -3.11 -12.44
CA ASP A 79 -15.09 -2.72 -12.18
C ASP A 79 -14.67 -1.74 -13.28
N LEU A 80 -13.53 -1.07 -13.12
CA LEU A 80 -12.99 -0.18 -14.14
C LEU A 80 -11.58 -0.61 -14.54
N ALA A 81 -11.30 -0.57 -15.84
CA ALA A 81 -9.95 -0.74 -16.30
C ALA A 81 -9.07 0.46 -15.87
N PRO A 82 -7.76 0.25 -15.63
CA PRO A 82 -6.85 1.31 -15.24
C PRO A 82 -6.86 2.52 -16.19
N ALA A 83 -6.95 2.27 -17.51
CA ALA A 83 -7.01 3.32 -18.51
C ALA A 83 -8.28 4.18 -18.40
N ASP A 84 -9.43 3.56 -18.07
CA ASP A 84 -10.70 4.25 -17.91
C ASP A 84 -10.71 5.08 -16.63
N THR A 85 -10.20 4.52 -15.54
CA THR A 85 -10.07 5.24 -14.25
C THR A 85 -9.14 6.45 -14.36
N ALA A 86 -8.03 6.32 -15.08
CA ALA A 86 -7.07 7.41 -15.26
C ALA A 86 -7.60 8.60 -16.08
N THR A 87 -8.67 8.39 -16.86
CA THR A 87 -9.31 9.44 -17.68
C THR A 87 -10.49 10.13 -17.00
N LEU A 88 -10.88 9.70 -15.79
CA LEU A 88 -11.98 10.30 -15.06
C LEU A 88 -11.71 11.78 -14.74
N ASN A 89 -12.70 12.62 -15.03
CA ASN A 89 -12.66 14.03 -14.63
C ASN A 89 -13.30 14.19 -13.24
N PRO A 90 -12.55 14.57 -12.20
CA PRO A 90 -13.07 14.71 -10.84
C PRO A 90 -14.05 15.89 -10.67
N GLU A 91 -14.16 16.79 -11.65
CA GLU A 91 -15.18 17.82 -11.64
C GLU A 91 -16.57 17.28 -12.02
N LEU A 92 -16.61 16.20 -12.81
CA LEU A 92 -17.84 15.56 -13.26
C LEU A 92 -18.10 14.25 -12.51
N VAL A 93 -17.09 13.40 -12.30
CA VAL A 93 -17.23 12.18 -11.51
C VAL A 93 -16.92 12.48 -10.05
N ARG A 94 -17.96 12.68 -9.25
CA ARG A 94 -17.86 13.06 -7.84
C ARG A 94 -17.70 11.89 -6.89
N GLY A 95 -17.95 10.68 -7.35
CA GLY A 95 -17.79 9.46 -6.60
C GLY A 95 -17.76 8.25 -7.50
N LEU A 96 -17.21 7.15 -7.00
CA LEU A 96 -17.10 5.88 -7.69
C LEU A 96 -17.59 4.76 -6.79
N ILE A 97 -18.45 3.89 -7.32
CA ILE A 97 -18.91 2.67 -6.66
C ILE A 97 -18.62 1.50 -7.59
N THR A 98 -17.90 0.48 -7.11
CA THR A 98 -17.69 -0.75 -7.90
C THR A 98 -18.20 -1.98 -7.17
N ALA A 99 -18.85 -2.88 -7.94
CA ALA A 99 -19.37 -4.15 -7.41
C ALA A 99 -18.22 -5.14 -7.13
N ALA A 100 -17.17 -5.10 -7.92
CA ALA A 100 -15.98 -5.94 -7.80
C ALA A 100 -14.75 -5.10 -7.34
N GLY A 101 -13.58 -5.73 -7.35
CA GLY A 101 -12.34 -5.13 -6.90
C GLY A 101 -12.16 -5.19 -5.39
N GLY A 102 -11.16 -4.46 -4.89
CA GLY A 102 -10.85 -4.35 -3.47
C GLY A 102 -10.14 -3.05 -3.15
N PRO A 103 -9.90 -2.75 -1.86
CA PRO A 103 -9.24 -1.50 -1.45
C PRO A 103 -7.84 -1.29 -2.04
N THR A 104 -7.20 -2.36 -2.48
CA THR A 104 -5.89 -2.36 -3.12
C THR A 104 -5.94 -2.54 -4.65
N SER A 105 -7.14 -2.56 -5.24
CA SER A 105 -7.31 -2.64 -6.69
C SER A 105 -6.76 -1.40 -7.40
N HIS A 106 -6.43 -1.52 -8.68
CA HIS A 106 -6.00 -0.38 -9.49
C HIS A 106 -7.03 0.74 -9.50
N THR A 107 -8.31 0.40 -9.56
CA THR A 107 -9.44 1.34 -9.52
C THR A 107 -9.44 2.16 -8.22
N ALA A 108 -9.32 1.51 -7.06
CA ALA A 108 -9.30 2.20 -5.77
C ALA A 108 -8.07 3.09 -5.61
N ILE A 109 -6.89 2.61 -6.03
CA ILE A 109 -5.64 3.37 -5.98
C ILE A 109 -5.70 4.62 -6.86
N LEU A 110 -6.14 4.47 -8.11
CA LEU A 110 -6.23 5.59 -9.07
C LEU A 110 -7.29 6.60 -8.64
N ALA A 111 -8.47 6.16 -8.20
CA ALA A 111 -9.51 7.04 -7.66
C ALA A 111 -8.98 7.89 -6.50
N SER A 112 -8.24 7.27 -5.57
CA SER A 112 -7.58 7.96 -4.47
C SER A 112 -6.52 8.98 -4.93
N GLN A 113 -5.75 8.64 -5.98
CA GLN A 113 -4.73 9.55 -6.55
C GLN A 113 -5.34 10.80 -7.18
N ILE A 114 -6.46 10.66 -7.89
CA ILE A 114 -7.18 11.77 -8.52
C ILE A 114 -8.18 12.45 -7.59
N GLY A 115 -8.31 11.98 -6.35
CA GLY A 115 -9.13 12.60 -5.31
C GLY A 115 -10.63 12.33 -5.42
N ILE A 116 -11.04 11.27 -6.11
CA ILE A 116 -12.44 10.83 -6.19
C ILE A 116 -12.73 9.85 -5.05
N PRO A 117 -13.73 10.13 -4.16
CA PRO A 117 -14.19 9.16 -3.18
C PRO A 117 -14.66 7.86 -3.86
N ALA A 118 -14.21 6.71 -3.35
CA ALA A 118 -14.56 5.42 -3.94
C ALA A 118 -15.02 4.42 -2.89
N VAL A 119 -16.06 3.66 -3.21
CA VAL A 119 -16.51 2.47 -2.47
C VAL A 119 -16.39 1.28 -3.40
N VAL A 120 -15.61 0.29 -3.00
CA VAL A 120 -15.34 -0.91 -3.81
C VAL A 120 -15.91 -2.15 -3.12
N ARG A 121 -16.11 -3.22 -3.87
CA ARG A 121 -16.71 -4.47 -3.39
C ARG A 121 -18.13 -4.27 -2.84
N CYS A 122 -18.90 -3.38 -3.44
CA CYS A 122 -20.30 -3.14 -3.14
C CYS A 122 -21.16 -4.01 -4.09
N SER A 123 -21.48 -5.24 -3.70
CA SER A 123 -22.22 -6.19 -4.54
C SER A 123 -23.58 -5.65 -5.01
N GLU A 124 -24.23 -4.86 -4.15
CA GLU A 124 -25.52 -4.21 -4.38
C GLU A 124 -25.44 -3.10 -5.47
N ALA A 125 -24.23 -2.67 -5.82
CA ALA A 125 -24.04 -1.69 -6.90
C ALA A 125 -24.64 -2.13 -8.24
N ARG A 126 -24.76 -3.46 -8.47
CA ARG A 126 -25.35 -4.03 -9.69
C ARG A 126 -26.84 -3.75 -9.84
N ASP A 127 -27.54 -3.49 -8.74
CA ASP A 127 -28.97 -3.28 -8.68
C ASP A 127 -29.34 -1.79 -8.76
N ILE A 128 -28.34 -0.89 -8.82
CA ILE A 128 -28.57 0.55 -8.91
C ILE A 128 -28.89 0.94 -10.35
N GLU A 129 -30.08 1.49 -10.57
CA GLU A 129 -30.51 1.96 -11.88
C GLU A 129 -29.89 3.31 -12.26
N ASP A 130 -29.73 3.53 -13.56
CA ASP A 130 -29.22 4.80 -14.11
C ASP A 130 -30.12 5.98 -13.69
N GLY A 131 -29.50 7.07 -13.22
CA GLY A 131 -30.22 8.26 -12.76
C GLY A 131 -30.70 8.20 -11.31
N THR A 132 -30.47 7.10 -10.60
CA THR A 132 -30.79 6.99 -9.17
C THR A 132 -29.96 8.00 -8.36
N PRO A 133 -30.59 8.84 -7.49
CA PRO A 133 -29.86 9.69 -6.57
C PRO A 133 -29.03 8.87 -5.58
N LEU A 134 -27.75 9.21 -5.45
CA LEU A 134 -26.80 8.52 -4.56
C LEU A 134 -26.05 9.51 -3.69
N ALA A 135 -25.71 9.06 -2.48
CA ALA A 135 -24.68 9.70 -1.66
C ALA A 135 -23.69 8.64 -1.18
N LEU A 136 -22.40 8.99 -1.10
CA LEU A 136 -21.39 8.06 -0.64
C LEU A 136 -20.36 8.74 0.27
N ASP A 137 -19.81 7.97 1.19
CA ASP A 137 -18.64 8.32 1.99
C ASP A 137 -17.54 7.28 1.74
N GLY A 138 -16.51 7.70 1.01
CA GLY A 138 -15.37 6.83 0.68
C GLY A 138 -14.45 6.50 1.86
N VAL A 139 -14.66 7.12 3.03
CA VAL A 139 -13.90 6.84 4.26
C VAL A 139 -14.52 5.69 5.02
N THR A 140 -15.85 5.74 5.18
CA THR A 140 -16.61 4.72 5.89
C THR A 140 -17.04 3.56 4.99
N GLY A 141 -16.98 3.73 3.66
CA GLY A 141 -17.54 2.78 2.70
C GLY A 141 -19.06 2.82 2.63
N THR A 142 -19.70 3.87 3.16
CA THR A 142 -21.16 4.00 3.17
C THR A 142 -21.68 4.46 1.80
N VAL A 143 -22.68 3.76 1.28
CA VAL A 143 -23.46 4.15 0.09
C VAL A 143 -24.94 4.27 0.49
N LEU A 144 -25.54 5.41 0.21
CA LEU A 144 -26.97 5.65 0.41
C LEU A 144 -27.66 5.75 -0.96
N VAL A 145 -28.65 4.92 -1.19
CA VAL A 145 -29.49 4.92 -2.37
C VAL A 145 -30.76 5.71 -2.08
N GLU A 146 -31.12 6.65 -2.95
CA GLU A 146 -32.25 7.56 -2.75
C GLU A 146 -32.24 8.24 -1.36
N PRO A 147 -31.10 8.86 -0.96
CA PRO A 147 -30.98 9.45 0.37
C PRO A 147 -31.97 10.60 0.55
N ASP A 148 -32.54 10.71 1.75
CA ASP A 148 -33.32 11.87 2.14
C ASP A 148 -32.43 13.10 2.38
N GLU A 149 -33.05 14.30 2.43
CA GLU A 149 -32.32 15.55 2.63
C GLU A 149 -31.52 15.58 3.96
N ALA A 150 -32.02 14.92 5.00
CA ALA A 150 -31.36 14.88 6.29
C ALA A 150 -30.06 14.07 6.21
N SER A 151 -30.09 12.91 5.58
CA SER A 151 -28.92 12.05 5.35
C SER A 151 -27.86 12.74 4.48
N VAL A 152 -28.28 13.44 3.42
CA VAL A 152 -27.36 14.23 2.58
C VAL A 152 -26.72 15.36 3.37
N SER A 153 -27.51 16.06 4.19
CA SER A 153 -27.00 17.14 5.05
C SER A 153 -25.98 16.64 6.06
N GLU A 154 -26.26 15.50 6.70
CA GLU A 154 -25.34 14.88 7.68
C GLU A 154 -24.00 14.49 7.03
N LEU A 155 -24.02 13.81 5.88
CA LEU A 155 -22.80 13.46 5.14
C LEU A 155 -22.03 14.72 4.68
N THR A 156 -22.74 15.74 4.22
CA THR A 156 -22.13 17.00 3.79
C THR A 156 -21.48 17.75 4.95
N GLU A 157 -22.16 17.84 6.09
CA GLU A 157 -21.60 18.46 7.30
C GLU A 157 -20.36 17.70 7.80
N ARG A 158 -20.39 16.36 7.74
CA ARG A 158 -19.23 15.55 8.11
C ARG A 158 -18.06 15.77 7.15
N ALA A 159 -18.31 15.82 5.84
CA ALA A 159 -17.30 16.12 4.85
C ALA A 159 -16.68 17.51 5.05
N ASN A 160 -17.49 18.53 5.35
CA ASN A 160 -17.04 19.89 5.65
C ASN A 160 -16.18 19.93 6.91
N ARG A 161 -16.62 19.32 8.01
CA ARG A 161 -15.83 19.23 9.25
C ARG A 161 -14.50 18.51 9.01
N ARG A 162 -14.51 17.43 8.23
CA ARG A 162 -13.29 16.74 7.84
C ARG A 162 -12.34 17.65 7.05
N ALA A 163 -12.86 18.39 6.06
CA ALA A 163 -12.07 19.33 5.28
C ALA A 163 -11.44 20.44 6.16
N GLU A 164 -12.19 20.98 7.14
CA GLU A 164 -11.68 21.96 8.11
C GLU A 164 -10.55 21.37 8.97
N VAL A 165 -10.72 20.15 9.47
CA VAL A 165 -9.69 19.46 10.26
C VAL A 165 -8.42 19.23 9.41
N LEU A 166 -8.56 18.79 8.16
CA LEU A 166 -7.44 18.58 7.25
C LEU A 166 -6.75 19.92 6.89
N ALA A 167 -7.50 20.99 6.68
CA ALA A 167 -6.96 22.32 6.39
C ALA A 167 -6.17 22.92 7.57
N SER A 168 -6.44 22.45 8.79
CA SER A 168 -5.72 22.89 10.01
C SER A 168 -4.46 22.03 10.31
N ALA A 169 -4.14 21.02 9.45
CA ALA A 169 -2.91 20.27 9.60
C ALA A 169 -1.69 21.19 9.45
N PRO A 170 -0.65 21.02 10.28
CA PRO A 170 0.53 21.86 10.19
C PRO A 170 1.28 21.64 8.88
N ASP A 171 1.72 22.72 8.25
CA ASP A 171 2.72 22.69 7.19
C ASP A 171 4.09 22.40 7.82
N GLY A 172 4.92 21.63 7.10
CA GLY A 172 6.27 21.30 7.54
C GLY A 172 6.34 20.05 8.42
N ASP A 173 7.25 20.08 9.39
CA ASP A 173 7.58 18.95 10.24
C ASP A 173 6.44 18.56 11.20
N ALA A 174 6.16 17.26 11.31
CA ALA A 174 5.12 16.79 12.23
C ALA A 174 5.63 16.77 13.67
N THR A 175 4.89 17.48 14.54
CA THR A 175 5.13 17.54 15.98
C THR A 175 3.84 17.32 16.74
N LEU A 176 3.95 16.71 17.91
CA LEU A 176 2.87 16.71 18.89
C LEU A 176 2.70 18.10 19.49
N SER A 177 1.59 18.35 20.20
CA SER A 177 1.28 19.63 20.81
C SER A 177 2.27 20.07 21.91
N ASP A 178 3.06 19.15 22.46
CA ASP A 178 4.14 19.40 23.43
C ASP A 178 5.51 19.57 22.76
N GLY A 179 5.59 19.55 21.42
CA GLY A 179 6.80 19.74 20.64
C GLY A 179 7.59 18.46 20.35
N GLU A 180 7.13 17.29 20.81
CA GLU A 180 7.77 16.00 20.48
C GLU A 180 7.70 15.75 18.97
N ARG A 181 8.84 15.43 18.36
CA ARG A 181 8.99 15.25 16.94
C ARG A 181 8.60 13.83 16.51
N ILE A 182 7.72 13.73 15.54
CA ILE A 182 7.32 12.47 14.91
C ILE A 182 7.61 12.57 13.41
N LEU A 183 8.47 11.72 12.87
CA LEU A 183 8.75 11.71 11.44
C LEU A 183 7.56 11.16 10.66
N VAL A 184 6.97 11.95 9.78
CA VAL A 184 5.89 11.51 8.88
C VAL A 184 6.42 11.37 7.47
N LEU A 185 6.52 10.12 7.02
CA LEU A 185 7.22 9.71 5.81
C LEU A 185 6.24 9.06 4.81
N ALA A 186 6.67 8.97 3.55
CA ALA A 186 5.89 8.30 2.52
C ALA A 186 6.34 6.85 2.29
N ASN A 187 5.38 5.99 1.92
CA ASN A 187 5.63 4.74 1.22
C ASN A 187 5.54 5.00 -0.28
N ILE A 188 6.54 4.57 -1.02
CA ILE A 188 6.58 4.69 -2.49
C ILE A 188 6.96 3.35 -3.13
N GLY A 189 6.46 3.13 -4.36
CA GLY A 189 6.79 1.97 -5.18
C GLY A 189 7.69 2.33 -6.36
N ASN A 190 7.51 3.53 -6.92
CA ASN A 190 8.27 4.02 -8.05
C ASN A 190 9.00 5.32 -7.71
N PRO A 191 10.16 5.58 -8.34
CA PRO A 191 10.86 6.87 -8.19
C PRO A 191 9.99 8.08 -8.55
N SER A 192 9.06 7.94 -9.50
CA SER A 192 8.10 8.97 -9.90
C SER A 192 7.09 9.36 -8.82
N ASP A 193 6.90 8.53 -7.78
CA ASP A 193 6.00 8.83 -6.68
C ASP A 193 6.59 9.87 -5.71
N ALA A 194 7.93 9.95 -5.65
CA ALA A 194 8.65 10.76 -4.67
C ALA A 194 8.30 12.26 -4.74
N PRO A 195 8.23 12.93 -5.91
CA PRO A 195 7.82 14.33 -6.00
C PRO A 195 6.40 14.58 -5.49
N THR A 196 5.47 13.68 -5.80
CA THR A 196 4.08 13.75 -5.33
C THR A 196 4.02 13.58 -3.81
N ALA A 197 4.77 12.63 -3.25
CA ALA A 197 4.86 12.42 -1.82
C ALA A 197 5.41 13.67 -1.09
N LYS A 198 6.48 14.27 -1.59
CA LYS A 198 7.03 15.52 -1.06
C LYS A 198 6.01 16.66 -1.10
N LYS A 199 5.29 16.82 -2.23
CA LYS A 199 4.22 17.83 -2.38
C LYS A 199 3.07 17.63 -1.38
N LYS A 200 2.79 16.37 -0.99
CA LYS A 200 1.78 16.02 0.02
C LYS A 200 2.30 16.16 1.46
N GLY A 201 3.50 16.67 1.65
CA GLY A 201 4.06 16.96 2.96
C GLY A 201 4.84 15.80 3.60
N ALA A 202 5.28 14.80 2.82
CA ALA A 202 6.21 13.79 3.31
C ALA A 202 7.58 14.42 3.60
N GLU A 203 8.13 14.11 4.77
CA GLU A 203 9.44 14.59 5.22
C GLU A 203 10.60 13.73 4.69
N GLY A 204 10.27 12.64 4.00
CA GLY A 204 11.17 11.67 3.42
C GLY A 204 10.42 10.42 3.00
N VAL A 205 11.14 9.32 2.85
CA VAL A 205 10.61 8.01 2.49
C VAL A 205 10.91 7.02 3.62
N GLY A 206 9.87 6.45 4.22
CA GLY A 206 10.04 5.41 5.24
C GLY A 206 10.01 3.99 4.69
N LEU A 207 9.51 3.84 3.44
CA LEU A 207 9.57 2.59 2.71
C LEU A 207 9.59 2.86 1.20
N PHE A 208 10.72 2.63 0.56
CA PHE A 208 10.74 2.39 -0.87
C PHE A 208 10.70 0.89 -1.14
N ARG A 209 9.58 0.45 -1.75
CA ARG A 209 9.37 -0.93 -2.17
C ARG A 209 10.13 -1.19 -3.46
N THR A 210 11.33 -1.74 -3.35
CA THR A 210 12.22 -1.93 -4.52
C THR A 210 11.75 -3.02 -5.46
N GLU A 211 10.81 -3.86 -5.06
CA GLU A 211 10.24 -4.95 -5.86
C GLU A 211 9.78 -4.50 -7.25
N PHE A 212 9.21 -3.29 -7.34
CA PHE A 212 8.72 -2.75 -8.61
C PHE A 212 9.82 -2.56 -9.68
N LEU A 213 11.08 -2.49 -9.27
CA LEU A 213 12.21 -2.48 -10.22
C LEU A 213 12.52 -3.86 -10.78
N PHE A 214 12.07 -4.93 -10.12
CA PHE A 214 12.38 -6.32 -10.42
C PHE A 214 11.21 -7.08 -11.05
N LEU A 215 9.97 -6.64 -10.83
CA LEU A 215 8.77 -7.28 -11.36
C LEU A 215 8.66 -7.12 -12.88
N ASP A 216 7.94 -8.05 -13.52
CA ASP A 216 7.63 -8.06 -14.95
C ASP A 216 8.86 -8.05 -15.87
N ARG A 217 10.01 -8.55 -15.39
CA ARG A 217 11.28 -8.66 -16.12
C ARG A 217 11.69 -10.12 -16.31
N GLN A 218 12.35 -10.41 -17.42
CA GLN A 218 13.00 -11.71 -17.67
C GLN A 218 14.37 -11.78 -16.98
N ASP A 219 15.08 -10.66 -16.92
CA ASP A 219 16.40 -10.52 -16.30
C ASP A 219 16.34 -9.53 -15.13
N ALA A 220 17.22 -9.71 -14.15
CA ALA A 220 17.37 -8.77 -13.05
C ALA A 220 17.77 -7.38 -13.58
N PRO A 221 17.28 -6.28 -12.94
CA PRO A 221 17.71 -4.93 -13.28
C PRO A 221 19.22 -4.79 -13.06
N THR A 222 19.88 -4.13 -14.00
CA THR A 222 21.32 -3.86 -13.90
C THR A 222 21.63 -2.95 -12.70
N ILE A 223 22.89 -2.95 -12.26
CA ILE A 223 23.36 -2.06 -11.18
C ILE A 223 23.12 -0.59 -11.58
N ASP A 224 23.32 -0.22 -12.83
CA ASP A 224 23.17 1.16 -13.29
C ASP A 224 21.69 1.60 -13.30
N GLU A 225 20.75 0.74 -13.76
CA GLU A 225 19.31 1.01 -13.69
C GLU A 225 18.84 1.21 -12.25
N GLN A 226 19.29 0.36 -11.33
CA GLN A 226 18.99 0.48 -9.91
C GLN A 226 19.59 1.75 -9.32
N THR A 227 20.84 2.07 -9.65
CA THR A 227 21.54 3.28 -9.19
C THR A 227 20.80 4.54 -9.59
N GLU A 228 20.35 4.64 -10.84
CA GLU A 228 19.58 5.79 -11.34
C GLU A 228 18.24 5.95 -10.60
N ALA A 229 17.52 4.85 -10.39
CA ALA A 229 16.26 4.84 -9.65
C ALA A 229 16.46 5.33 -8.20
N TYR A 230 17.46 4.79 -7.49
CA TYR A 230 17.74 5.16 -6.11
C TYR A 230 18.25 6.60 -5.98
N ALA A 231 19.14 7.04 -6.88
CA ALA A 231 19.64 8.41 -6.92
C ALA A 231 18.50 9.42 -7.18
N THR A 232 17.54 9.09 -8.03
CA THR A 232 16.35 9.92 -8.29
C THR A 232 15.55 10.18 -7.03
N VAL A 233 15.28 9.13 -6.24
CA VAL A 233 14.54 9.27 -4.98
C VAL A 233 15.34 10.07 -3.96
N LEU A 234 16.64 9.77 -3.79
CA LEU A 234 17.52 10.50 -2.87
C LEU A 234 17.56 12.01 -3.18
N LYS A 235 17.64 12.40 -4.47
CA LYS A 235 17.69 13.81 -4.90
C LYS A 235 16.37 14.55 -4.67
N THR A 236 15.24 13.86 -4.59
CA THR A 236 13.93 14.49 -4.47
C THR A 236 13.71 15.17 -3.13
N PHE A 237 14.19 14.59 -2.05
CA PHE A 237 14.02 15.14 -0.69
C PHE A 237 15.18 16.03 -0.30
N ASP A 238 15.03 16.75 0.81
CA ASP A 238 16.05 17.69 1.27
C ASP A 238 17.28 16.95 1.84
N GLU A 239 18.39 17.66 1.98
CA GLU A 239 19.60 17.09 2.60
C GLU A 239 19.30 16.69 4.05
N GLY A 240 19.72 15.47 4.43
CA GLY A 240 19.45 14.90 5.75
C GLY A 240 18.07 14.26 5.92
N ALA A 241 17.18 14.34 4.91
CA ALA A 241 15.91 13.61 4.96
C ALA A 241 16.12 12.10 5.01
N LYS A 242 15.33 11.43 5.83
CA LYS A 242 15.34 9.96 5.94
C LYS A 242 14.72 9.33 4.69
N VAL A 243 15.52 8.59 3.92
CA VAL A 243 15.05 7.82 2.75
C VAL A 243 15.45 6.36 2.93
N VAL A 244 14.43 5.52 3.17
CA VAL A 244 14.61 4.11 3.48
C VAL A 244 14.32 3.25 2.26
N PHE A 245 15.30 2.46 1.85
CA PHE A 245 15.19 1.45 0.81
C PHE A 245 15.09 0.08 1.47
N ARG A 246 14.01 -0.65 1.17
CA ARG A 246 13.90 -2.05 1.55
C ARG A 246 14.57 -2.90 0.48
N THR A 247 15.49 -3.79 0.85
CA THR A 247 16.01 -4.77 -0.10
C THR A 247 14.91 -5.69 -0.56
N LEU A 248 15.12 -6.34 -1.69
CA LEU A 248 14.14 -7.13 -2.42
C LEU A 248 13.33 -8.08 -1.51
N ASP A 249 12.01 -7.91 -1.49
CA ASP A 249 11.06 -8.77 -0.81
C ASP A 249 10.25 -9.58 -1.83
N ALA A 250 10.89 -10.58 -2.42
CA ALA A 250 10.31 -11.51 -3.37
C ALA A 250 10.50 -12.95 -2.89
N GLY A 251 9.68 -13.85 -3.40
CA GLY A 251 9.68 -15.26 -3.09
C GLY A 251 8.66 -16.00 -3.97
N ALA A 252 8.26 -17.20 -3.59
CA ALA A 252 7.28 -17.96 -4.36
C ALA A 252 5.87 -17.30 -4.35
N ASP A 253 5.58 -16.39 -3.42
CA ASP A 253 4.38 -15.56 -3.38
C ASP A 253 4.42 -14.38 -4.39
N LYS A 254 5.64 -13.98 -4.79
CA LYS A 254 5.90 -12.94 -5.78
C LYS A 254 7.08 -13.41 -6.66
N PRO A 255 6.85 -14.36 -7.56
CA PRO A 255 7.91 -15.01 -8.31
C PRO A 255 8.59 -14.04 -9.27
N LEU A 256 9.92 -14.18 -9.38
CA LEU A 256 10.75 -13.48 -10.35
C LEU A 256 11.30 -14.50 -11.33
N ALA A 257 11.17 -14.26 -12.64
CA ALA A 257 11.59 -15.20 -13.67
C ALA A 257 13.08 -15.60 -13.56
N PHE A 258 13.94 -14.67 -13.14
CA PHE A 258 15.39 -14.86 -12.99
C PHE A 258 15.82 -15.35 -11.57
N ALA A 259 14.88 -15.52 -10.64
CA ALA A 259 15.16 -15.94 -9.26
C ALA A 259 14.18 -17.01 -8.77
N ASP A 260 13.73 -17.88 -9.68
CA ASP A 260 12.83 -18.98 -9.34
C ASP A 260 13.57 -20.03 -8.49
N LEU A 261 13.09 -20.25 -7.28
CA LEU A 261 13.55 -21.28 -6.35
C LEU A 261 12.64 -22.52 -6.33
N GLY A 262 11.70 -22.59 -7.26
CA GLY A 262 10.67 -23.63 -7.35
C GLY A 262 9.44 -23.33 -6.48
N ALA A 263 8.39 -24.10 -6.70
CA ALA A 263 7.13 -23.97 -5.97
C ALA A 263 7.29 -24.34 -4.49
N GLU A 264 6.59 -23.62 -3.63
CA GLU A 264 6.52 -23.87 -2.19
C GLU A 264 5.05 -24.04 -1.79
N GLU A 265 4.75 -24.97 -0.89
CA GLU A 265 3.36 -25.19 -0.42
C GLU A 265 2.83 -23.99 0.38
N ASN A 266 3.70 -23.28 1.10
CA ASN A 266 3.37 -22.11 1.91
C ASN A 266 4.33 -20.95 1.58
N PRO A 267 4.18 -20.28 0.42
CA PRO A 267 5.13 -19.27 -0.05
C PRO A 267 5.40 -18.14 0.94
N ALA A 268 4.36 -17.67 1.66
CA ALA A 268 4.50 -16.61 2.65
C ALA A 268 5.37 -17.02 3.87
N LEU A 269 5.49 -18.32 4.16
CA LEU A 269 6.31 -18.88 5.23
C LEU A 269 7.67 -19.41 4.72
N GLY A 270 7.90 -19.37 3.42
CA GLY A 270 9.03 -19.98 2.74
C GLY A 270 10.23 -19.07 2.54
N ARG A 271 10.90 -19.25 1.39
CA ARG A 271 12.11 -18.51 0.99
C ARG A 271 11.74 -17.20 0.31
N ARG A 272 11.34 -16.20 1.13
CA ARG A 272 11.08 -14.83 0.66
C ARG A 272 11.96 -13.82 1.40
N GLY A 273 12.10 -12.64 0.80
CA GLY A 273 12.84 -11.52 1.37
C GLY A 273 14.30 -11.88 1.66
N LEU A 274 14.75 -11.71 2.90
CA LEU A 274 16.13 -12.00 3.28
C LEU A 274 16.53 -13.47 3.04
N ARG A 275 15.60 -14.41 3.19
CA ARG A 275 15.86 -15.84 2.96
C ARG A 275 16.16 -16.14 1.49
N LEU A 276 15.48 -15.46 0.54
CA LEU A 276 15.85 -15.48 -0.88
C LEU A 276 17.24 -14.88 -1.08
N SER A 277 17.52 -13.74 -0.47
CA SER A 277 18.81 -13.05 -0.56
C SER A 277 19.98 -13.90 -0.05
N GLN A 278 19.76 -14.77 0.93
CA GLN A 278 20.79 -15.70 1.42
C GLN A 278 21.13 -16.81 0.44
N VAL A 279 20.20 -17.18 -0.45
CA VAL A 279 20.41 -18.16 -1.52
C VAL A 279 20.93 -17.49 -2.79
N ARG A 280 20.36 -16.32 -3.15
CA ARG A 280 20.70 -15.53 -4.33
C ARG A 280 21.49 -14.28 -3.89
N THR A 281 22.70 -14.52 -3.39
CA THR A 281 23.57 -13.43 -2.91
C THR A 281 24.01 -12.48 -4.00
N ASP A 282 24.00 -12.93 -5.26
CA ASP A 282 24.23 -12.09 -6.45
C ASP A 282 23.24 -10.92 -6.54
N LEU A 283 21.96 -11.15 -6.23
CA LEU A 283 20.92 -10.12 -6.31
C LEU A 283 21.09 -9.06 -5.21
N ILE A 284 21.30 -9.49 -3.98
CA ILE A 284 21.48 -8.52 -2.88
C ILE A 284 22.80 -7.75 -3.00
N ASP A 285 23.87 -8.39 -3.48
CA ASP A 285 25.14 -7.69 -3.68
C ASP A 285 25.02 -6.62 -4.75
N ALA A 286 24.38 -6.92 -5.89
CA ALA A 286 24.11 -5.94 -6.93
C ALA A 286 23.23 -4.78 -6.41
N GLN A 287 22.22 -5.08 -5.57
CA GLN A 287 21.35 -4.06 -4.98
C GLN A 287 22.11 -3.15 -4.01
N LEU A 288 22.93 -3.72 -3.12
CA LEU A 288 23.72 -2.96 -2.16
C LEU A 288 24.81 -2.11 -2.88
N GLU A 289 25.44 -2.65 -3.93
CA GLU A 289 26.38 -1.89 -4.77
C GLU A 289 25.68 -0.69 -5.43
N ALA A 290 24.48 -0.89 -5.99
CA ALA A 290 23.70 0.17 -6.62
C ALA A 290 23.33 1.27 -5.61
N LEU A 291 22.95 0.91 -4.38
CA LEU A 291 22.64 1.86 -3.31
C LEU A 291 23.89 2.65 -2.88
N ALA A 292 25.05 2.00 -2.77
CA ALA A 292 26.30 2.67 -2.46
C ALA A 292 26.72 3.64 -3.58
N LYS A 293 26.59 3.23 -4.85
CA LYS A 293 26.83 4.13 -6.00
C LYS A 293 25.86 5.32 -6.01
N ALA A 294 24.58 5.11 -5.71
CA ALA A 294 23.60 6.18 -5.61
C ALA A 294 23.96 7.18 -4.48
N ALA A 295 24.44 6.67 -3.34
CA ALA A 295 24.93 7.50 -2.24
C ALA A 295 26.14 8.38 -2.69
N GLU A 296 27.11 7.78 -3.37
CA GLU A 296 28.28 8.48 -3.90
C GLU A 296 27.89 9.56 -4.92
N GLN A 297 27.01 9.22 -5.88
CA GLN A 297 26.53 10.15 -6.91
C GLN A 297 25.74 11.35 -6.38
N THR A 298 25.03 11.15 -5.27
CA THR A 298 24.12 12.17 -4.72
C THR A 298 24.71 12.92 -3.53
N GLY A 299 25.76 12.38 -2.90
CA GLY A 299 26.29 12.86 -1.62
C GLY A 299 25.33 12.62 -0.44
N ARG A 300 24.33 11.71 -0.58
CA ARG A 300 23.28 11.45 0.40
C ARG A 300 23.31 9.99 0.85
N ASP A 301 23.29 9.75 2.14
CA ASP A 301 23.32 8.40 2.69
C ASP A 301 21.92 7.76 2.69
N PRO A 302 21.71 6.63 2.00
CA PRO A 302 20.47 5.87 2.07
C PRO A 302 20.37 5.14 3.42
N TYR A 303 19.17 5.03 3.94
CA TYR A 303 18.83 4.05 4.96
C TYR A 303 18.45 2.75 4.25
N VAL A 304 19.06 1.64 4.62
CA VAL A 304 18.82 0.35 3.93
C VAL A 304 18.36 -0.69 4.93
N MET A 305 17.22 -1.34 4.67
CA MET A 305 16.68 -2.36 5.58
C MET A 305 16.37 -3.66 4.88
N ALA A 306 16.59 -4.79 5.57
CA ALA A 306 16.19 -6.12 5.12
C ALA A 306 14.77 -6.47 5.56
N PRO A 307 13.94 -7.06 4.66
CA PRO A 307 12.65 -7.65 5.02
C PRO A 307 12.82 -9.03 5.66
N MET A 308 11.78 -9.55 6.31
CA MET A 308 11.64 -10.95 6.74
C MET A 308 12.71 -11.45 7.70
N VAL A 309 13.32 -10.57 8.48
CA VAL A 309 14.32 -10.95 9.50
C VAL A 309 13.60 -11.59 10.68
N ALA A 310 14.02 -12.80 11.07
CA ALA A 310 13.41 -13.58 12.16
C ALA A 310 14.38 -13.85 13.32
N THR A 311 15.71 -13.72 13.10
CA THR A 311 16.74 -14.07 14.07
C THR A 311 17.86 -13.02 14.14
N LYS A 312 18.60 -13.03 15.26
CA LYS A 312 19.81 -12.20 15.43
C LYS A 312 20.86 -12.50 14.35
N ALA A 313 21.08 -13.79 14.05
CA ALA A 313 22.05 -14.20 13.04
C ALA A 313 21.73 -13.67 11.64
N GLU A 314 20.46 -13.60 11.28
CA GLU A 314 20.03 -13.00 10.01
C GLU A 314 20.27 -11.48 10.00
N ALA A 315 19.98 -10.78 11.10
CA ALA A 315 20.27 -9.35 11.24
C ALA A 315 21.77 -9.05 11.14
N GLU A 316 22.61 -9.86 11.81
CA GLU A 316 24.08 -9.76 11.75
C GLU A 316 24.62 -10.06 10.35
N TRP A 317 24.09 -11.09 9.67
CA TRP A 317 24.47 -11.43 8.31
C TRP A 317 24.20 -10.27 7.35
N PHE A 318 22.99 -9.70 7.40
CA PHE A 318 22.62 -8.58 6.55
C PHE A 318 23.42 -7.33 6.88
N SER A 319 23.51 -6.96 8.14
CA SER A 319 24.24 -5.76 8.58
C SER A 319 25.70 -5.80 8.16
N SER A 320 26.39 -6.94 8.35
CA SER A 320 27.78 -7.11 7.94
C SER A 320 27.95 -6.92 6.44
N ARG A 321 27.06 -7.50 5.64
CA ARG A 321 27.09 -7.43 4.17
C ARG A 321 26.82 -6.01 3.66
N ALA A 322 25.79 -5.34 4.18
CA ALA A 322 25.45 -3.98 3.81
C ALA A 322 26.57 -2.99 4.16
N ARG A 323 27.17 -3.12 5.36
CA ARG A 323 28.30 -2.28 5.76
C ARG A 323 29.55 -2.53 4.93
N ALA A 324 29.81 -3.80 4.52
CA ALA A 324 30.91 -4.13 3.62
C ALA A 324 30.74 -3.50 2.24
N ALA A 325 29.50 -3.30 1.78
CA ALA A 325 29.18 -2.58 0.54
C ALA A 325 29.24 -1.05 0.67
N GLY A 326 29.51 -0.51 1.87
CA GLY A 326 29.63 0.94 2.11
C GLY A 326 28.37 1.61 2.62
N ILE A 327 27.29 0.87 2.94
CA ILE A 327 26.08 1.44 3.53
C ILE A 327 26.33 1.83 4.98
N LYS A 328 26.08 3.10 5.31
CA LYS A 328 26.35 3.65 6.66
C LYS A 328 25.22 3.35 7.64
N THR A 329 23.96 3.44 7.21
CA THR A 329 22.79 3.29 8.08
C THR A 329 21.98 2.04 7.66
N VAL A 330 22.08 1.01 8.48
CA VAL A 330 21.52 -0.31 8.23
C VAL A 330 20.41 -0.61 9.21
N GLY A 331 19.27 -1.08 8.73
CA GLY A 331 18.12 -1.46 9.54
C GLY A 331 17.53 -2.79 9.14
N ILE A 332 16.46 -3.15 9.84
CA ILE A 332 15.64 -4.33 9.50
C ILE A 332 14.15 -3.98 9.52
N MET A 333 13.37 -4.75 8.81
CA MET A 333 11.90 -4.75 8.96
C MET A 333 11.52 -5.77 10.04
N VAL A 334 10.78 -5.29 11.03
CA VAL A 334 10.20 -6.14 12.08
C VAL A 334 8.80 -6.52 11.63
N GLU A 335 8.68 -7.69 11.06
CA GLU A 335 7.42 -8.21 10.53
C GLU A 335 7.21 -9.69 10.85
N VAL A 336 8.19 -10.32 11.49
CA VAL A 336 8.08 -11.66 12.06
C VAL A 336 7.97 -11.51 13.59
N PRO A 337 6.96 -12.13 14.25
CA PRO A 337 6.74 -11.98 15.68
C PRO A 337 7.95 -12.33 16.57
N SER A 338 8.79 -13.28 16.15
CA SER A 338 10.01 -13.62 16.86
C SER A 338 10.98 -12.44 17.01
N THR A 339 11.08 -11.60 15.97
CA THR A 339 11.92 -10.40 15.99
C THR A 339 11.36 -9.34 16.92
N ALA A 340 10.06 -9.14 16.94
CA ALA A 340 9.41 -8.22 17.86
C ALA A 340 9.66 -8.60 19.33
N LEU A 341 9.48 -9.90 19.67
CA LEU A 341 9.71 -10.43 21.02
C LEU A 341 11.17 -10.44 21.45
N ARG A 342 12.10 -10.51 20.50
CA ARG A 342 13.55 -10.56 20.75
C ARG A 342 14.27 -9.30 20.28
N SER A 343 13.55 -8.20 20.15
CA SER A 343 14.06 -6.94 19.59
C SER A 343 15.33 -6.45 20.26
N SER A 344 15.44 -6.56 21.59
CA SER A 344 16.65 -6.14 22.33
C SER A 344 17.92 -6.82 21.83
N GLN A 345 17.86 -8.09 21.42
CA GLN A 345 19.01 -8.84 20.93
C GLN A 345 19.17 -8.71 19.40
N VAL A 346 18.06 -8.75 18.67
CA VAL A 346 18.09 -8.72 17.20
C VAL A 346 18.55 -7.34 16.68
N LEU A 347 18.17 -6.27 17.37
CA LEU A 347 18.51 -4.92 16.96
C LEU A 347 19.94 -4.49 17.32
N GLU A 348 20.70 -5.28 18.09
CA GLU A 348 22.08 -4.93 18.48
C GLU A 348 23.01 -4.64 17.30
N SER A 349 22.80 -5.30 16.15
CA SER A 349 23.65 -5.19 14.96
C SER A 349 23.21 -4.13 13.97
N VAL A 350 22.08 -3.43 14.22
CA VAL A 350 21.46 -2.48 13.27
C VAL A 350 21.23 -1.11 13.92
N ASP A 351 21.03 -0.08 13.09
CA ASP A 351 20.93 1.31 13.53
C ASP A 351 19.47 1.74 13.73
N PHE A 352 18.52 1.12 13.03
CA PHE A 352 17.09 1.41 13.11
C PHE A 352 16.25 0.19 12.79
N ALA A 353 14.95 0.26 13.08
CA ALA A 353 13.99 -0.72 12.59
C ALA A 353 12.70 -0.04 12.10
N SER A 354 12.04 -0.68 11.14
CA SER A 354 10.70 -0.30 10.69
C SER A 354 9.78 -1.50 10.81
N ILE A 355 8.61 -1.30 11.43
CA ILE A 355 7.65 -2.38 11.67
C ILE A 355 6.74 -2.50 10.46
N GLY A 356 6.73 -3.67 9.82
CA GLY A 356 5.84 -4.03 8.72
C GLY A 356 4.55 -4.65 9.26
N THR A 357 3.58 -3.82 9.66
CA THR A 357 2.37 -4.28 10.36
C THR A 357 1.52 -5.25 9.54
N ASN A 358 1.57 -5.21 8.21
CA ASN A 358 0.77 -6.09 7.37
C ASN A 358 1.21 -7.56 7.53
N ASP A 359 2.51 -7.83 7.33
CA ASP A 359 3.08 -9.17 7.52
C ASP A 359 3.14 -9.55 9.00
N LEU A 360 3.42 -8.60 9.91
CA LEU A 360 3.37 -8.85 11.35
C LEU A 360 1.98 -9.32 11.80
N THR A 361 0.91 -8.70 11.29
CA THR A 361 -0.47 -9.12 11.57
C THR A 361 -0.73 -10.51 10.99
N GLN A 362 -0.38 -10.75 9.73
CA GLN A 362 -0.52 -12.04 9.07
C GLN A 362 0.09 -13.19 9.91
N TYR A 363 1.33 -13.00 10.35
CA TYR A 363 2.04 -14.03 11.12
C TYR A 363 1.60 -14.12 12.58
N ALA A 364 1.23 -13.02 13.20
CA ALA A 364 0.71 -13.02 14.57
C ALA A 364 -0.66 -13.69 14.67
N MET A 365 -1.52 -13.49 13.69
CA MET A 365 -2.88 -14.03 13.64
C MET A 365 -2.97 -15.36 12.87
N ALA A 366 -1.87 -15.85 12.27
CA ALA A 366 -1.84 -17.02 11.40
C ALA A 366 -2.91 -16.97 10.29
N ALA A 367 -3.11 -15.80 9.71
CA ALA A 367 -4.14 -15.53 8.70
C ALA A 367 -3.49 -15.10 7.39
N ASP A 368 -3.78 -15.81 6.30
CA ASP A 368 -3.30 -15.44 4.97
C ASP A 368 -4.08 -14.23 4.46
N ARG A 369 -3.36 -13.15 4.14
CA ARG A 369 -3.95 -11.89 3.64
C ARG A 369 -4.59 -12.03 2.25
N LEU A 370 -4.29 -13.10 1.51
CA LEU A 370 -4.93 -13.40 0.24
C LEU A 370 -6.28 -14.10 0.41
N GLN A 371 -6.61 -14.56 1.63
CA GLN A 371 -7.88 -15.19 1.95
C GLN A 371 -8.88 -14.15 2.47
N GLY A 372 -9.77 -13.67 1.61
CA GLY A 372 -10.75 -12.63 1.95
C GLY A 372 -11.65 -12.98 3.13
N GLU A 373 -11.89 -14.26 3.38
CA GLU A 373 -12.67 -14.77 4.53
C GLU A 373 -11.98 -14.50 5.88
N LEU A 374 -10.66 -14.29 5.89
CA LEU A 374 -9.86 -14.00 7.08
C LEU A 374 -9.61 -12.51 7.31
N ALA A 375 -10.22 -11.63 6.53
CA ALA A 375 -9.96 -10.18 6.56
C ALA A 375 -10.17 -9.56 7.96
N GLU A 376 -11.12 -10.06 8.74
CA GLU A 376 -11.38 -9.60 10.11
C GLU A 376 -10.20 -9.85 11.06
N LEU A 377 -9.42 -10.90 10.83
CA LEU A 377 -8.21 -11.19 11.61
C LEU A 377 -7.04 -10.28 11.22
N LEU A 378 -7.08 -9.68 10.04
CA LEU A 378 -5.98 -8.90 9.47
C LEU A 378 -6.06 -7.40 9.78
N THR A 379 -7.02 -6.99 10.60
CA THR A 379 -7.08 -5.59 11.03
C THR A 379 -5.85 -5.21 11.86
N PRO A 380 -5.23 -4.05 11.61
CA PRO A 380 -4.08 -3.59 12.38
C PRO A 380 -4.43 -3.18 13.81
N TRP A 381 -5.71 -3.14 14.15
CA TRP A 381 -6.22 -2.89 15.50
C TRP A 381 -6.19 -4.08 16.43
N GLN A 382 -5.70 -5.25 16.00
CA GLN A 382 -5.54 -6.43 16.85
C GLN A 382 -4.67 -6.09 18.07
N PRO A 383 -5.17 -6.26 19.31
CA PRO A 383 -4.39 -5.95 20.51
C PRO A 383 -3.05 -6.71 20.58
N ALA A 384 -3.02 -7.96 20.07
CA ALA A 384 -1.80 -8.74 19.96
C ALA A 384 -0.74 -8.08 19.05
N VAL A 385 -1.15 -7.44 17.96
CA VAL A 385 -0.25 -6.73 17.04
C VAL A 385 0.28 -5.45 17.70
N ILE A 386 -0.60 -4.67 18.36
CA ILE A 386 -0.20 -3.48 19.13
C ILE A 386 0.81 -3.84 20.22
N GLN A 387 0.61 -5.01 20.88
CA GLN A 387 1.52 -5.52 21.90
C GLN A 387 2.89 -5.91 21.33
N LEU A 388 2.94 -6.49 20.12
CA LEU A 388 4.21 -6.78 19.42
C LEU A 388 4.92 -5.49 18.99
N VAL A 389 4.20 -4.46 18.57
CA VAL A 389 4.78 -3.13 18.31
C VAL A 389 5.39 -2.56 19.58
N LYS A 390 4.65 -2.61 20.69
CA LYS A 390 5.18 -2.18 22.01
C LYS A 390 6.42 -2.94 22.41
N ALA A 391 6.40 -4.27 22.31
CA ALA A 391 7.57 -5.11 22.64
C ALA A 391 8.79 -4.75 21.79
N THR A 392 8.58 -4.40 20.51
CA THR A 392 9.66 -3.91 19.64
C THR A 392 10.24 -2.60 20.16
N CYS A 393 9.41 -1.65 20.53
CA CYS A 393 9.84 -0.35 21.06
C CYS A 393 10.55 -0.50 22.41
N ASP A 394 10.03 -1.33 23.31
CA ASP A 394 10.62 -1.59 24.63
C ASP A 394 12.04 -2.17 24.52
N GLY A 395 12.29 -3.03 23.52
CA GLY A 395 13.60 -3.63 23.28
C GLY A 395 14.56 -2.81 22.42
N ALA A 396 14.13 -1.69 21.87
CA ALA A 396 14.90 -0.92 20.89
C ALA A 396 16.09 -0.13 21.49
N GLY A 397 16.05 0.18 22.79
CA GLY A 397 17.00 1.12 23.40
C GLY A 397 16.85 2.52 22.80
N GLU A 398 17.95 3.11 22.33
CA GLU A 398 17.95 4.45 21.72
C GLU A 398 17.67 4.43 20.20
N ARG A 399 17.42 3.26 19.61
CA ARG A 399 17.21 3.13 18.16
C ARG A 399 15.88 3.68 17.76
N LEU A 400 15.85 4.36 16.60
CA LEU A 400 14.63 4.87 16.01
C LEU A 400 13.75 3.72 15.51
N ILE A 401 12.55 3.58 16.07
CA ILE A 401 11.56 2.63 15.61
C ILE A 401 10.50 3.37 14.77
N GLY A 402 10.29 2.88 13.55
CA GLY A 402 9.25 3.33 12.65
C GLY A 402 8.20 2.26 12.41
N VAL A 403 7.08 2.68 11.83
CA VAL A 403 6.04 1.79 11.27
C VAL A 403 5.83 2.18 9.81
N CYS A 404 5.82 1.20 8.91
CA CYS A 404 5.62 1.40 7.47
C CYS A 404 4.49 0.54 6.87
N GLY A 405 3.76 -0.21 7.69
CA GLY A 405 2.54 -0.89 7.29
C GLY A 405 1.32 0.03 7.24
N GLU A 406 0.18 -0.53 6.84
CA GLU A 406 -1.09 0.22 6.71
C GLU A 406 -1.53 0.92 8.01
N ALA A 407 -1.16 0.37 9.16
CA ALA A 407 -1.42 0.94 10.49
C ALA A 407 -0.96 2.39 10.64
N ALA A 408 0.19 2.75 10.05
CA ALA A 408 0.75 4.09 10.17
C ALA A 408 -0.11 5.18 9.52
N GLY A 409 -0.95 4.81 8.57
CA GLY A 409 -1.82 5.73 7.84
C GLY A 409 -3.22 5.90 8.42
N ASP A 410 -3.56 5.22 9.51
CA ASP A 410 -4.79 5.46 10.29
C ASP A 410 -4.51 6.56 11.32
N PRO A 411 -5.19 7.73 11.27
CA PRO A 411 -4.93 8.85 12.17
C PRO A 411 -5.09 8.52 13.66
N LEU A 412 -6.05 7.67 14.01
CA LEU A 412 -6.27 7.25 15.38
C LEU A 412 -5.24 6.22 15.84
N LEU A 413 -4.95 5.23 15.00
CA LEU A 413 -3.94 4.21 15.32
C LEU A 413 -2.54 4.81 15.37
N ALA A 414 -2.26 5.86 14.60
CA ALA A 414 -1.01 6.62 14.68
C ALA A 414 -0.75 7.16 16.10
N LEU A 415 -1.79 7.64 16.80
CA LEU A 415 -1.69 8.07 18.20
C LEU A 415 -1.31 6.92 19.13
N VAL A 416 -1.92 5.75 18.94
CA VAL A 416 -1.59 4.52 19.68
C VAL A 416 -0.13 4.13 19.43
N LEU A 417 0.31 4.10 18.15
CA LEU A 417 1.67 3.75 17.76
C LEU A 417 2.70 4.70 18.41
N VAL A 418 2.44 5.99 18.41
CA VAL A 418 3.29 6.98 19.07
C VAL A 418 3.30 6.77 20.59
N GLY A 419 2.15 6.46 21.18
CA GLY A 419 2.01 6.17 22.60
C GLY A 419 2.83 4.97 23.08
N VAL A 420 2.93 3.91 22.25
CA VAL A 420 3.77 2.73 22.57
C VAL A 420 5.25 2.92 22.26
N GLY A 421 5.66 4.07 21.70
CA GLY A 421 7.08 4.39 21.52
C GLY A 421 7.55 4.57 20.07
N VAL A 422 6.69 4.45 19.07
CA VAL A 422 7.04 4.72 17.66
C VAL A 422 7.36 6.21 17.47
N ARG A 423 8.37 6.53 16.67
CA ARG A 423 8.81 7.90 16.36
C ARG A 423 8.89 8.20 14.87
N SER A 424 8.52 7.24 14.03
CA SER A 424 8.48 7.41 12.57
C SER A 424 7.27 6.67 12.00
N LEU A 425 6.43 7.35 11.25
CA LEU A 425 5.22 6.82 10.63
C LEU A 425 5.32 6.98 9.12
N SER A 426 5.22 5.89 8.37
CA SER A 426 5.33 5.89 6.92
C SER A 426 4.10 5.30 6.26
N MET A 427 3.51 6.04 5.33
CA MET A 427 2.19 5.76 4.79
C MET A 427 2.05 6.17 3.32
N ALA A 428 0.95 5.81 2.69
CA ALA A 428 0.58 6.37 1.39
C ALA A 428 0.45 7.91 1.49
N ALA A 429 0.94 8.64 0.50
CA ALA A 429 1.03 10.10 0.50
C ALA A 429 -0.31 10.80 0.78
N GLY A 430 -1.43 10.23 0.34
CA GLY A 430 -2.78 10.77 0.59
C GLY A 430 -3.23 10.76 2.06
N LYS A 431 -2.57 9.97 2.92
CA LYS A 431 -2.91 9.84 4.34
C LYS A 431 -2.10 10.80 5.26
N ILE A 432 -1.05 11.41 4.75
CA ILE A 432 -0.10 12.23 5.51
C ILE A 432 -0.80 13.38 6.24
N THR A 433 -1.63 14.15 5.54
CA THR A 433 -2.30 15.32 6.11
C THR A 433 -3.20 14.96 7.30
N ALA A 434 -3.95 13.85 7.18
CA ALA A 434 -4.85 13.38 8.24
C ALA A 434 -4.07 12.94 9.50
N VAL A 435 -2.96 12.23 9.31
CA VAL A 435 -2.09 11.81 10.41
C VAL A 435 -1.44 13.02 11.08
N LYS A 436 -0.90 13.98 10.32
CA LYS A 436 -0.36 15.23 10.87
C LYS A 436 -1.41 16.03 11.66
N ALA A 437 -2.64 16.09 11.15
CA ALA A 437 -3.76 16.76 11.83
C ALA A 437 -4.09 16.09 13.17
N ALA A 438 -4.08 14.76 13.25
CA ALA A 438 -4.29 14.04 14.49
C ALA A 438 -3.14 14.26 15.49
N LEU A 439 -1.89 14.09 15.03
CA LEU A 439 -0.69 14.25 15.87
C LEU A 439 -0.62 15.63 16.52
N SER A 440 -0.83 16.70 15.76
CA SER A 440 -0.69 18.09 16.25
C SER A 440 -1.66 18.47 17.37
N ARG A 441 -2.74 17.71 17.57
CA ARG A 441 -3.75 17.93 18.60
C ARG A 441 -3.50 17.15 19.89
N HIS A 442 -2.49 16.30 19.93
CA HIS A 442 -2.20 15.45 21.08
C HIS A 442 -0.77 15.67 21.58
N ASN A 443 -0.57 15.59 22.87
CA ASN A 443 0.75 15.49 23.47
C ASN A 443 1.12 14.01 23.72
N LEU A 444 2.38 13.75 24.04
CA LEU A 444 2.89 12.38 24.22
C LEU A 444 2.18 11.63 25.37
N GLU A 445 1.81 12.33 26.44
CA GLU A 445 1.09 11.73 27.57
C GLU A 445 -0.33 11.29 27.16
N GLN A 446 -1.01 12.09 26.35
CA GLN A 446 -2.30 11.71 25.78
C GLN A 446 -2.16 10.48 24.86
N CYS A 447 -1.16 10.46 23.98
CA CYS A 447 -0.89 9.29 23.14
C CYS A 447 -0.64 8.02 23.97
N ARG A 448 0.12 8.11 25.08
CA ARG A 448 0.33 6.98 26.00
C ARG A 448 -0.97 6.47 26.60
N ARG A 449 -1.82 7.36 27.10
CA ARG A 449 -3.12 6.95 27.66
C ARG A 449 -4.03 6.29 26.60
N ILE A 450 -4.03 6.80 25.36
CA ILE A 450 -4.76 6.20 24.25
C ILE A 450 -4.21 4.80 23.95
N ALA A 451 -2.88 4.65 23.95
CA ALA A 451 -2.23 3.37 23.72
C ALA A 451 -2.51 2.35 24.82
N ASP A 452 -2.46 2.77 26.09
CA ASP A 452 -2.76 1.90 27.22
C ASP A 452 -4.21 1.39 27.17
N ALA A 453 -5.16 2.24 26.79
CA ALA A 453 -6.55 1.84 26.60
C ALA A 453 -6.74 0.83 25.47
N ALA A 454 -6.03 1.02 24.34
CA ALA A 454 -6.06 0.07 23.23
C ALA A 454 -5.42 -1.28 23.60
N LEU A 455 -4.31 -1.26 24.35
CA LEU A 455 -3.63 -2.48 24.81
C LEU A 455 -4.43 -3.28 25.84
N ALA A 456 -5.29 -2.62 26.62
CA ALA A 456 -6.14 -3.27 27.63
C ALA A 456 -7.39 -3.93 27.03
N ALA A 457 -7.71 -3.66 25.76
CA ALA A 457 -8.87 -4.21 25.07
C ALA A 457 -8.71 -5.68 24.71
N CYS A 458 -9.85 -6.38 24.60
CA CYS A 458 -9.88 -7.80 24.25
C CYS A 458 -10.14 -8.05 22.75
N SER A 459 -10.63 -7.05 22.03
CA SER A 459 -10.91 -7.13 20.58
C SER A 459 -10.43 -5.88 19.82
N PRO A 460 -10.29 -5.96 18.49
CA PRO A 460 -9.95 -4.79 17.67
C PRO A 460 -10.97 -3.66 17.78
N GLU A 461 -12.25 -3.97 17.84
CA GLU A 461 -13.36 -3.03 17.96
C GLU A 461 -13.32 -2.31 19.31
N GLU A 462 -13.08 -3.07 20.40
CA GLU A 462 -12.89 -2.49 21.73
C GLU A 462 -11.67 -1.60 21.78
N ALA A 463 -10.53 -2.02 21.18
CA ALA A 463 -9.31 -1.24 21.13
C ALA A 463 -9.53 0.09 20.40
N ARG A 464 -10.17 0.06 19.22
CA ARG A 464 -10.50 1.26 18.44
C ARG A 464 -11.45 2.17 19.19
N THR A 465 -12.51 1.61 19.80
CA THR A 465 -13.51 2.38 20.54
C THR A 465 -12.90 3.03 21.78
N ALA A 466 -12.07 2.31 22.54
CA ALA A 466 -11.39 2.82 23.71
C ALA A 466 -10.40 3.96 23.35
N ALA A 467 -9.65 3.79 22.28
CA ALA A 467 -8.75 4.81 21.77
C ALA A 467 -9.52 6.09 21.35
N LEU A 468 -10.61 5.93 20.60
CA LEU A 468 -11.39 7.05 20.08
C LEU A 468 -12.03 7.88 21.23
N LYS A 469 -12.48 7.25 22.31
CA LYS A 469 -13.03 7.94 23.49
C LYS A 469 -12.04 8.88 24.18
N LEU A 470 -10.73 8.63 24.05
CA LEU A 470 -9.67 9.41 24.69
C LEU A 470 -9.00 10.39 23.73
N ALA A 471 -9.21 10.22 22.44
CA ALA A 471 -8.68 11.11 21.41
C ALA A 471 -9.46 12.45 21.38
N ASP A 472 -8.85 13.47 20.78
CA ASP A 472 -9.54 14.72 20.47
C ASP A 472 -10.75 14.44 19.56
N PRO A 473 -11.92 15.03 19.82
CA PRO A 473 -13.14 14.77 19.06
C PRO A 473 -12.99 14.98 17.53
N SER A 474 -12.09 15.85 17.10
CA SER A 474 -11.82 16.07 15.68
C SER A 474 -11.20 14.85 14.96
N VAL A 475 -10.64 13.91 15.70
CA VAL A 475 -10.09 12.67 15.11
C VAL A 475 -11.21 11.77 14.60
N GLU A 476 -12.41 11.84 15.21
CA GLU A 476 -13.55 11.03 14.78
C GLU A 476 -13.87 11.24 13.30
N VAL A 477 -13.90 12.50 12.82
CA VAL A 477 -14.20 12.80 11.41
C VAL A 477 -13.07 12.42 10.44
N LEU A 478 -11.89 12.08 10.94
CA LEU A 478 -10.79 11.58 10.13
C LEU A 478 -10.86 10.06 9.90
N VAL A 479 -11.55 9.32 10.77
CA VAL A 479 -11.56 7.87 10.83
C VAL A 479 -12.96 7.24 10.73
N SER A 480 -14.00 8.05 10.72
CA SER A 480 -15.42 7.64 10.57
C SER A 480 -15.98 8.03 9.23
#